data_5eae16dac88fae9f27a86699465ac353
#
_entry.id   5eae16dac88fae9f27a86699465ac353
#
_cell.length_a   1.000
_cell.length_b   1.000
_cell.length_c   1.000
_cell.angle_alpha   90.00
_cell.angle_beta   90.00
_cell.angle_gamma   90.00
#
_symmetry.space_group_name_H-M   'P 1'
#
loop_
_entity.id
_entity.type
_entity.pdbx_description
1 polymer ?
#
loop_
_entity_poly.entity_id
_entity_poly.type
_entity_poly.pdbx_seq_one_letter_code
_entity_poly.pdbx_strand_id
1 'polypeptide(L)'
;MTQFNPVSQPAGGQASFIAVDWGTTNLRAFLMNQDGHIQAQRDSDRGMLKLGAAEFEHVLSDLLGDWLTPDLPIYMAGMVGSRGGWQEVPYLHCPIHLDDLSEHLFWLTTSLPNKVAIVPGLRSTGVAGLLDVMRGEETQLLGALDWLEEQDRAAESPIFCLPGTHCKWVQIKQGEVTQFSTSITGELFARLNDESSLVKGLPKSDQLNEAAFQKGVLASQQAGGILHHLFSARSRFVCGELMADDVRDYLSGVVIGHDVSDVLSSLERPTVPVLIIGSEALSARYALALSSLNLTSEFLAANEASIRGLKRLASRQVKSAVYPAIGA
;
A
#
# COMPACT_ATOMS: atom_id res chain seq x y z
N MET A 1 4.37 9.04 24.02
CA MET A 1 5.13 7.96 24.66
C MET A 1 5.53 6.99 23.57
N THR A 2 6.82 6.88 23.30
CA THR A 2 7.37 5.96 22.28
C THR A 2 7.30 4.55 22.86
N GLN A 3 6.45 3.69 22.29
CA GLN A 3 6.41 2.27 22.70
C GLN A 3 7.55 1.54 22.00
N PHE A 4 8.49 1.03 22.78
CA PHE A 4 9.51 0.08 22.31
C PHE A 4 8.89 -1.32 22.33
N ASN A 5 8.57 -1.88 21.17
CA ASN A 5 8.30 -3.31 21.05
C ASN A 5 9.63 -4.01 20.74
N PRO A 6 10.14 -4.89 21.64
CA PRO A 6 11.34 -5.67 21.33
C PRO A 6 10.97 -6.74 20.30
N VAL A 7 11.52 -6.60 19.11
CA VAL A 7 11.51 -7.68 18.10
C VAL A 7 12.37 -8.84 18.63
N SER A 8 11.88 -10.05 18.43
CA SER A 8 12.58 -11.31 18.70
C SER A 8 14.03 -11.26 18.24
N GLN A 9 14.96 -11.73 19.08
CA GLN A 9 16.42 -11.78 19.01
C GLN A 9 17.08 -11.08 17.82
N PRO A 10 18.01 -10.13 18.05
CA PRO A 10 18.67 -9.41 16.96
C PRO A 10 19.40 -10.43 16.07
N ALA A 11 19.05 -10.48 14.79
CA ALA A 11 19.85 -11.20 13.80
C ALA A 11 21.26 -10.61 13.82
N GLY A 12 22.29 -11.43 14.07
CA GLY A 12 23.68 -11.01 14.12
C GLY A 12 24.09 -10.38 12.79
N GLY A 13 24.94 -9.36 12.83
CA GLY A 13 25.45 -8.66 11.64
C GLY A 13 25.56 -7.15 11.90
N GLN A 14 26.40 -6.46 11.12
CA GLN A 14 26.55 -5.02 11.20
C GLN A 14 25.34 -4.34 10.51
N ALA A 15 24.80 -3.27 11.11
CA ALA A 15 23.79 -2.44 10.46
C ALA A 15 24.31 -1.89 9.13
N SER A 16 23.45 -1.82 8.12
CA SER A 16 23.82 -1.47 6.75
C SER A 16 23.04 -0.27 6.20
N PHE A 17 21.76 -0.14 6.58
CA PHE A 17 20.90 0.97 6.18
C PHE A 17 19.70 1.11 7.10
N ILE A 18 19.00 2.23 6.98
CA ILE A 18 17.73 2.48 7.67
C ILE A 18 16.63 2.56 6.61
N ALA A 19 15.61 1.70 6.76
CA ALA A 19 14.39 1.73 5.96
C ALA A 19 13.31 2.53 6.68
N VAL A 20 12.63 3.45 5.99
CA VAL A 20 11.59 4.30 6.58
C VAL A 20 10.33 4.25 5.73
N ASP A 21 9.22 3.88 6.35
CA ASP A 21 7.87 3.99 5.79
C ASP A 21 7.16 5.18 6.47
N TRP A 22 6.97 6.28 5.72
CA TRP A 22 6.38 7.51 6.24
C TRP A 22 5.06 7.82 5.55
N GLY A 23 4.00 7.31 6.14
CA GLY A 23 2.64 7.49 5.63
C GLY A 23 1.98 8.79 6.10
N THR A 24 0.68 8.89 5.83
CA THR A 24 -0.16 10.04 6.23
C THR A 24 -0.34 10.15 7.75
N THR A 25 -0.44 9.02 8.45
CA THR A 25 -0.77 8.96 9.88
C THR A 25 0.35 8.40 10.75
N ASN A 26 1.23 7.56 10.19
CA ASN A 26 2.27 6.85 10.93
C ASN A 26 3.64 7.00 10.25
N LEU A 27 4.67 6.87 11.07
CA LEU A 27 6.07 6.82 10.67
C LEU A 27 6.70 5.59 11.30
N ARG A 28 7.35 4.75 10.50
CA ARG A 28 8.06 3.54 10.95
C ARG A 28 9.47 3.54 10.40
N ALA A 29 10.42 3.21 11.25
CA ALA A 29 11.83 3.09 10.89
C ALA A 29 12.36 1.71 11.30
N PHE A 30 13.14 1.10 10.42
CA PHE A 30 13.73 -0.21 10.60
C PHE A 30 15.23 -0.13 10.40
N LEU A 31 16.00 -0.56 11.40
CA LEU A 31 17.44 -0.73 11.29
C LEU A 31 17.71 -2.08 10.63
N MET A 32 18.38 -2.08 9.49
CA MET A 32 18.56 -3.26 8.65
C MET A 32 20.03 -3.68 8.60
N ASN A 33 20.30 -4.98 8.68
CA ASN A 33 21.64 -5.50 8.43
C ASN A 33 21.91 -5.74 6.93
N GLN A 34 23.12 -6.19 6.58
CA GLN A 34 23.54 -6.47 5.20
C GLN A 34 22.70 -7.57 4.53
N ASP A 35 22.21 -8.53 5.30
CA ASP A 35 21.37 -9.62 4.79
C ASP A 35 19.91 -9.20 4.61
N GLY A 36 19.58 -7.96 5.01
CA GLY A 36 18.24 -7.40 4.94
C GLY A 36 17.31 -7.91 6.06
N HIS A 37 17.85 -8.33 7.18
CA HIS A 37 17.06 -8.63 8.38
C HIS A 37 16.91 -7.39 9.26
N ILE A 38 15.75 -7.26 9.89
CA ILE A 38 15.47 -6.21 10.85
C ILE A 38 16.24 -6.47 12.14
N GLN A 39 17.10 -5.53 12.55
CA GLN A 39 17.79 -5.56 13.85
C GLN A 39 16.98 -4.81 14.92
N ALA A 40 16.32 -3.71 14.55
CA ALA A 40 15.49 -2.92 15.46
C ALA A 40 14.42 -2.17 14.67
N GLN A 41 13.35 -1.81 15.37
CA GLN A 41 12.23 -1.03 14.84
C GLN A 41 11.90 0.12 15.79
N ARG A 42 11.50 1.26 15.21
CA ARG A 42 10.95 2.41 15.91
C ARG A 42 9.71 2.93 15.18
N ASP A 43 8.69 3.26 15.96
CA ASP A 43 7.40 3.71 15.45
C ASP A 43 7.03 5.06 16.07
N SER A 44 6.30 5.86 15.29
CA SER A 44 5.73 7.12 15.74
C SER A 44 4.37 7.34 15.08
N ASP A 45 3.45 7.95 15.80
CA ASP A 45 2.16 8.41 15.28
C ASP A 45 2.25 9.76 14.54
N ARG A 46 3.49 10.28 14.34
CA ARG A 46 3.76 11.53 13.61
C ARG A 46 3.86 11.30 12.11
N GLY A 47 2.74 10.88 11.52
CA GLY A 47 2.59 10.84 10.06
C GLY A 47 2.49 12.25 9.45
N MET A 48 2.62 12.34 8.14
CA MET A 48 2.71 13.59 7.38
C MET A 48 1.61 14.62 7.75
N LEU A 49 0.36 14.18 7.95
CA LEU A 49 -0.75 15.10 8.23
C LEU A 49 -0.64 15.86 9.57
N LYS A 50 0.22 15.41 10.46
CA LYS A 50 0.45 16.04 11.78
C LYS A 50 1.64 17.00 11.79
N LEU A 51 2.29 17.23 10.65
CA LEU A 51 3.56 17.95 10.56
C LEU A 51 3.46 19.18 9.66
N GLY A 52 4.12 20.27 10.11
CA GLY A 52 4.48 21.38 9.25
C GLY A 52 5.77 21.09 8.46
N ALA A 53 5.99 21.80 7.36
CA ALA A 53 7.12 21.57 6.46
C ALA A 53 8.50 21.59 7.14
N ALA A 54 8.68 22.38 8.21
CA ALA A 54 9.95 22.50 8.94
C ALA A 54 10.18 21.41 9.99
N GLU A 55 9.21 20.52 10.26
CA GLU A 55 9.28 19.57 11.36
C GLU A 55 9.83 18.18 10.97
N PHE A 56 9.82 17.85 9.67
CA PHE A 56 10.16 16.49 9.21
C PHE A 56 11.55 16.04 9.64
N GLU A 57 12.58 16.86 9.43
CA GLU A 57 13.94 16.50 9.79
C GLU A 57 14.11 16.29 11.30
N HIS A 58 13.49 17.16 12.10
CA HIS A 58 13.52 17.03 13.55
C HIS A 58 12.81 15.77 14.03
N VAL A 59 11.62 15.47 13.47
CA VAL A 59 10.87 14.24 13.80
C VAL A 59 11.65 12.99 13.45
N LEU A 60 12.30 12.99 12.28
CA LEU A 60 13.14 11.86 11.87
C LEU A 60 14.35 11.72 12.81
N SER A 61 15.01 12.84 13.12
CA SER A 61 16.15 12.87 14.04
C SER A 61 15.78 12.34 15.43
N ASP A 62 14.67 12.80 15.98
CA ASP A 62 14.17 12.34 17.29
C ASP A 62 13.86 10.85 17.29
N LEU A 63 13.24 10.35 16.21
CA LEU A 63 12.91 8.93 16.11
C LEU A 63 14.16 8.06 15.97
N LEU A 64 15.11 8.48 15.13
CA LEU A 64 16.29 7.65 14.82
C LEU A 64 17.36 7.70 15.92
N GLY A 65 17.52 8.84 16.59
CA GLY A 65 18.43 8.98 17.76
C GLY A 65 19.83 8.44 17.49
N ASP A 66 20.23 7.39 18.20
CA ASP A 66 21.55 6.74 18.12
C ASP A 66 21.81 5.96 16.83
N TRP A 67 20.81 5.78 15.94
CA TRP A 67 21.03 5.21 14.61
C TRP A 67 21.62 6.24 13.62
N LEU A 68 21.68 7.52 13.98
CA LEU A 68 22.20 8.57 13.12
C LEU A 68 23.73 8.51 13.05
N THR A 69 24.23 7.87 11.99
CA THR A 69 25.67 7.76 11.70
C THR A 69 25.91 7.93 10.21
N PRO A 70 27.07 8.51 9.77
CA PRO A 70 27.36 8.75 8.37
C PRO A 70 27.32 7.50 7.48
N ASP A 71 27.58 6.34 8.06
CA ASP A 71 27.72 5.07 7.35
C ASP A 71 26.39 4.36 7.06
N LEU A 72 25.28 4.84 7.64
CA LEU A 72 23.95 4.26 7.47
C LEU A 72 23.07 5.14 6.58
N PRO A 73 22.94 4.88 5.28
CA PRO A 73 22.01 5.60 4.43
C PRO A 73 20.57 5.33 4.87
N ILE A 74 19.70 6.34 4.70
CA ILE A 74 18.28 6.28 5.02
C ILE A 74 17.50 6.29 3.70
N TYR A 75 16.66 5.27 3.50
CA TYR A 75 15.75 5.18 2.37
C TYR A 75 14.31 5.32 2.85
N MET A 76 13.60 6.32 2.36
CA MET A 76 12.24 6.65 2.78
C MET A 76 11.26 6.41 1.65
N ALA A 77 10.16 5.71 1.94
CA ALA A 77 9.02 5.53 1.05
C ALA A 77 7.75 6.16 1.62
N GLY A 78 6.76 6.37 0.78
CA GLY A 78 5.44 6.84 1.19
C GLY A 78 5.22 8.35 1.03
N MET A 79 4.27 8.86 1.78
CA MET A 79 3.75 10.22 1.61
C MET A 79 4.74 11.34 1.95
N VAL A 80 5.88 11.03 2.55
CA VAL A 80 6.99 11.96 2.81
C VAL A 80 7.47 12.66 1.53
N GLY A 81 7.36 12.01 0.36
CA GLY A 81 7.71 12.54 -0.96
C GLY A 81 6.56 13.23 -1.70
N SER A 82 5.40 13.42 -1.08
CA SER A 82 4.25 14.10 -1.71
C SER A 82 4.37 15.62 -1.61
N ARG A 83 3.47 16.33 -2.31
CA ARG A 83 3.41 17.81 -2.30
C ARG A 83 3.28 18.41 -0.90
N GLY A 84 2.60 17.72 0.01
CA GLY A 84 2.45 18.14 1.40
C GLY A 84 3.46 17.47 2.35
N GLY A 85 4.39 16.68 1.83
CA GLY A 85 5.42 15.98 2.60
C GLY A 85 6.66 16.84 2.86
N TRP A 86 7.75 16.18 3.25
CA TRP A 86 9.03 16.85 3.48
C TRP A 86 9.60 17.51 2.23
N GLN A 87 9.58 16.79 1.13
CA GLN A 87 10.05 17.26 -0.18
C GLN A 87 9.16 16.67 -1.26
N GLU A 88 8.61 17.51 -2.12
CA GLU A 88 7.91 17.03 -3.31
C GLU A 88 8.89 16.36 -4.28
N VAL A 89 8.72 15.06 -4.48
CA VAL A 89 9.50 14.26 -5.42
C VAL A 89 8.66 14.00 -6.67
N PRO A 90 9.16 14.28 -7.87
CA PRO A 90 8.44 14.01 -9.11
C PRO A 90 8.03 12.55 -9.25
N TYR A 91 6.90 12.32 -9.92
CA TYR A 91 6.47 10.98 -10.29
C TYR A 91 7.20 10.47 -11.53
N LEU A 92 7.60 9.21 -11.52
CA LEU A 92 8.10 8.54 -12.71
C LEU A 92 6.92 8.04 -13.56
N HIS A 93 7.11 8.03 -14.88
CA HIS A 93 6.07 7.66 -15.83
C HIS A 93 6.07 6.16 -16.09
N CYS A 94 4.90 5.51 -16.02
CA CYS A 94 4.71 4.17 -16.55
C CYS A 94 4.60 4.22 -18.11
N PRO A 95 5.06 3.16 -18.80
CA PRO A 95 5.63 1.94 -18.26
C PRO A 95 7.03 2.14 -17.67
N ILE A 96 7.34 1.44 -16.56
CA ILE A 96 8.63 1.50 -15.87
C ILE A 96 8.97 0.16 -15.21
N HIS A 97 10.20 -0.27 -15.30
CA HIS A 97 10.68 -1.40 -14.55
C HIS A 97 10.89 -1.01 -13.08
N LEU A 98 10.31 -1.75 -12.14
CA LEU A 98 10.35 -1.38 -10.71
C LEU A 98 11.78 -1.33 -10.15
N ASP A 99 12.68 -2.11 -10.67
CA ASP A 99 14.10 -2.07 -10.27
C ASP A 99 14.78 -0.74 -10.61
N ASP A 100 14.29 0.00 -11.63
CA ASP A 100 14.84 1.30 -12.03
C ASP A 100 14.54 2.39 -10.98
N LEU A 101 13.60 2.15 -10.04
CA LEU A 101 13.38 3.05 -8.90
C LEU A 101 14.68 3.35 -8.14
N SER A 102 15.59 2.39 -8.08
CA SER A 102 16.88 2.55 -7.42
C SER A 102 17.77 3.61 -8.07
N GLU A 103 17.65 3.84 -9.37
CA GLU A 103 18.41 4.84 -10.13
C GLU A 103 17.80 6.24 -10.03
N HIS A 104 16.53 6.32 -9.61
CA HIS A 104 15.75 7.56 -9.55
C HIS A 104 15.47 8.04 -8.12
N LEU A 105 16.20 7.53 -7.13
CA LEU A 105 16.07 8.00 -5.75
C LEU A 105 16.35 9.51 -5.65
N PHE A 106 15.49 10.21 -4.93
CA PHE A 106 15.68 11.65 -4.70
C PHE A 106 16.47 11.86 -3.41
N TRP A 107 17.72 12.30 -3.54
CA TRP A 107 18.60 12.56 -2.42
C TRP A 107 18.33 13.94 -1.83
N LEU A 108 18.04 13.96 -0.52
CA LEU A 108 17.80 15.20 0.23
C LEU A 108 19.13 15.83 0.68
N THR A 109 19.14 17.16 0.72
CA THR A 109 20.13 17.91 1.48
C THR A 109 19.58 18.16 2.89
N THR A 110 20.21 17.58 3.91
CA THR A 110 19.78 17.66 5.31
C THR A 110 20.96 18.04 6.21
N SER A 111 20.69 18.38 7.48
CA SER A 111 21.73 18.54 8.51
C SER A 111 22.09 17.21 9.19
N LEU A 112 21.38 16.12 8.86
CA LEU A 112 21.65 14.79 9.40
C LEU A 112 23.00 14.26 8.90
N PRO A 113 23.73 13.47 9.70
CA PRO A 113 24.98 12.86 9.26
C PRO A 113 24.79 11.82 8.16
N ASN A 114 23.60 11.24 8.08
CA ASN A 114 23.24 10.19 7.12
C ASN A 114 22.94 10.77 5.73
N LYS A 115 23.22 10.01 4.67
CA LYS A 115 22.62 10.26 3.38
C LYS A 115 21.14 9.86 3.41
N VAL A 116 20.26 10.75 2.97
CA VAL A 116 18.79 10.54 3.03
C VAL A 116 18.21 10.58 1.64
N ALA A 117 17.47 9.55 1.26
CA ALA A 117 16.79 9.46 -0.03
C ALA A 117 15.31 9.17 0.10
N ILE A 118 14.51 9.72 -0.82
CA ILE A 118 13.09 9.43 -0.95
C ILE A 118 12.84 8.65 -2.25
N VAL A 119 12.06 7.58 -2.16
CA VAL A 119 11.60 6.81 -3.31
C VAL A 119 10.56 7.62 -4.09
N PRO A 120 10.70 7.79 -5.43
CA PRO A 120 9.71 8.49 -6.23
C PRO A 120 8.44 7.65 -6.40
N GLY A 121 7.29 8.32 -6.43
CA GLY A 121 6.03 7.69 -6.81
C GLY A 121 5.93 7.43 -8.31
N LEU A 122 4.86 6.74 -8.73
CA LEU A 122 4.57 6.45 -10.13
C LEU A 122 3.33 7.19 -10.62
N ARG A 123 3.32 7.53 -11.91
CA ARG A 123 2.14 8.03 -12.62
C ARG A 123 1.91 7.22 -13.90
N SER A 124 0.65 6.98 -14.20
CA SER A 124 0.24 6.22 -15.36
C SER A 124 -0.95 6.88 -16.05
N THR A 125 -1.15 6.58 -17.32
CA THR A 125 -2.46 6.71 -17.93
C THR A 125 -3.16 5.39 -17.68
N GLY A 126 -4.08 5.37 -16.71
CA GLY A 126 -4.76 4.17 -16.25
C GLY A 126 -5.60 3.49 -17.34
N VAL A 127 -6.26 2.40 -16.96
CA VAL A 127 -7.02 1.52 -17.86
C VAL A 127 -8.03 2.27 -18.73
N ALA A 128 -8.69 3.31 -18.20
CA ALA A 128 -9.66 4.12 -18.92
C ALA A 128 -9.08 5.35 -19.64
N GLY A 129 -7.76 5.45 -19.77
CA GLY A 129 -7.09 6.64 -20.32
C GLY A 129 -7.07 7.85 -19.35
N LEU A 130 -7.45 7.64 -18.09
CA LEU A 130 -7.40 8.67 -17.04
C LEU A 130 -6.01 8.68 -16.40
N LEU A 131 -5.55 9.87 -16.02
CA LEU A 131 -4.31 10.02 -15.25
C LEU A 131 -4.49 9.42 -13.86
N ASP A 132 -3.48 8.67 -13.43
CA ASP A 132 -3.44 8.02 -12.15
C ASP A 132 -2.07 8.15 -11.50
N VAL A 133 -2.02 8.13 -10.16
CA VAL A 133 -0.79 8.26 -9.39
C VAL A 133 -0.78 7.31 -8.19
N MET A 134 0.41 6.84 -7.83
CA MET A 134 0.65 6.13 -6.56
C MET A 134 1.91 6.65 -5.89
N ARG A 135 1.95 6.55 -4.55
CA ARG A 135 3.13 6.91 -3.77
C ARG A 135 3.17 6.12 -2.46
N GLY A 136 4.20 5.28 -2.36
CA GLY A 136 4.38 4.28 -1.32
C GLY A 136 4.10 2.87 -1.82
N GLU A 137 3.05 2.71 -2.62
CA GLU A 137 2.65 1.42 -3.19
C GLU A 137 3.68 0.86 -4.20
N GLU A 138 4.41 1.71 -4.93
CA GLU A 138 5.51 1.29 -5.82
C GLU A 138 6.60 0.52 -5.06
N THR A 139 6.88 0.94 -3.84
CA THR A 139 7.84 0.25 -2.97
C THR A 139 7.30 -1.10 -2.50
N GLN A 140 6.00 -1.18 -2.19
CA GLN A 140 5.34 -2.44 -1.82
C GLN A 140 5.29 -3.41 -3.01
N LEU A 141 5.05 -2.92 -4.21
CA LEU A 141 5.08 -3.73 -5.43
C LEU A 141 6.48 -4.31 -5.69
N LEU A 142 7.53 -3.50 -5.52
CA LEU A 142 8.91 -3.98 -5.63
C LEU A 142 9.21 -5.08 -4.61
N GLY A 143 8.71 -4.93 -3.37
CA GLY A 143 8.82 -5.96 -2.34
C GLY A 143 8.00 -7.22 -2.63
N ALA A 144 6.87 -7.08 -3.30
CA ALA A 144 6.07 -8.22 -3.73
C ALA A 144 6.77 -9.02 -4.85
N LEU A 145 7.49 -8.35 -5.74
CA LEU A 145 8.34 -9.04 -6.72
C LEU A 145 9.48 -9.81 -6.03
N ASP A 146 10.14 -9.22 -5.04
CA ASP A 146 11.16 -9.91 -4.21
C ASP A 146 10.56 -11.15 -3.51
N TRP A 147 9.34 -11.04 -2.99
CA TRP A 147 8.62 -12.13 -2.35
C TRP A 147 8.26 -13.27 -3.32
N LEU A 148 7.86 -12.95 -4.55
CA LEU A 148 7.60 -13.95 -5.60
C LEU A 148 8.89 -14.62 -6.06
N GLU A 149 9.97 -13.86 -6.23
CA GLU A 149 11.29 -14.39 -6.61
C GLU A 149 11.82 -15.39 -5.57
N GLU A 150 11.67 -15.10 -4.26
CA GLU A 150 12.08 -15.99 -3.17
C GLU A 150 11.33 -17.35 -3.19
N GLN A 151 10.15 -17.39 -3.81
CA GLN A 151 9.32 -18.58 -3.96
C GLN A 151 9.48 -19.28 -5.33
N ASP A 152 10.49 -18.91 -6.14
CA ASP A 152 10.68 -19.38 -7.50
C ASP A 152 9.51 -19.07 -8.46
N ARG A 153 8.76 -17.99 -8.17
CA ARG A 153 7.56 -17.54 -8.89
C ARG A 153 7.77 -16.24 -9.67
N ALA A 154 9.00 -15.86 -9.95
CA ALA A 154 9.35 -14.62 -10.65
C ALA A 154 8.72 -14.49 -12.06
N ALA A 155 8.39 -15.61 -12.71
CA ALA A 155 7.74 -15.63 -14.03
C ALA A 155 6.23 -15.38 -13.96
N GLU A 156 5.60 -15.40 -12.79
CA GLU A 156 4.20 -15.11 -12.62
C GLU A 156 3.93 -13.61 -12.81
N SER A 157 2.79 -13.29 -13.38
CA SER A 157 2.32 -11.92 -13.57
C SER A 157 0.94 -11.76 -12.91
N PRO A 158 0.84 -11.81 -11.57
CA PRO A 158 -0.43 -11.63 -10.90
C PRO A 158 -0.96 -10.21 -11.10
N ILE A 159 -2.27 -10.06 -10.95
CA ILE A 159 -2.86 -8.76 -10.70
C ILE A 159 -2.59 -8.43 -9.23
N PHE A 160 -2.05 -7.26 -8.95
CA PHE A 160 -1.81 -6.78 -7.59
C PHE A 160 -2.98 -5.90 -7.16
N CYS A 161 -3.52 -6.17 -5.97
CA CYS A 161 -4.53 -5.37 -5.30
C CYS A 161 -3.93 -4.80 -4.01
N LEU A 162 -3.88 -3.48 -3.89
CA LEU A 162 -3.36 -2.80 -2.69
C LEU A 162 -4.50 -2.02 -2.04
N PRO A 163 -5.33 -2.69 -1.22
CA PRO A 163 -6.47 -2.07 -0.58
C PRO A 163 -6.04 -1.11 0.53
N GLY A 164 -6.67 0.06 0.55
CA GLY A 164 -6.40 1.12 1.51
C GLY A 164 -7.48 2.20 1.45
N THR A 165 -7.16 3.41 1.91
CA THR A 165 -8.01 4.60 1.71
C THR A 165 -8.33 4.77 0.23
N HIS A 166 -7.30 4.62 -0.61
CA HIS A 166 -7.38 4.52 -2.06
C HIS A 166 -6.83 3.16 -2.48
N CYS A 167 -7.68 2.30 -3.04
CA CYS A 167 -7.28 0.99 -3.51
C CYS A 167 -6.54 1.11 -4.84
N LYS A 168 -5.42 0.41 -5.00
CA LYS A 168 -4.68 0.33 -6.25
C LYS A 168 -4.81 -1.05 -6.86
N TRP A 169 -5.03 -1.09 -8.16
CA TRP A 169 -4.97 -2.31 -8.96
C TRP A 169 -3.89 -2.15 -10.00
N VAL A 170 -2.93 -3.05 -10.00
CA VAL A 170 -1.69 -2.89 -10.77
C VAL A 170 -1.43 -4.14 -11.60
N GLN A 171 -1.07 -3.94 -12.87
CA GLN A 171 -0.51 -4.97 -13.73
C GLN A 171 0.99 -4.79 -13.85
N ILE A 172 1.72 -5.87 -13.57
CA ILE A 172 3.16 -5.96 -13.77
C ILE A 172 3.44 -7.08 -14.75
N LYS A 173 4.22 -6.79 -15.79
CA LYS A 173 4.67 -7.78 -16.78
C LYS A 173 6.20 -7.76 -16.81
N GLN A 174 6.83 -8.88 -16.49
CA GLN A 174 8.30 -9.01 -16.49
C GLN A 174 9.00 -7.93 -15.64
N GLY A 175 8.43 -7.60 -14.47
CA GLY A 175 8.98 -6.56 -13.58
C GLY A 175 8.63 -5.12 -13.96
N GLU A 176 7.94 -4.90 -15.08
CA GLU A 176 7.53 -3.58 -15.55
C GLU A 176 6.07 -3.27 -15.15
N VAL A 177 5.85 -2.15 -14.45
CA VAL A 177 4.50 -1.61 -14.22
C VAL A 177 4.03 -0.98 -15.52
N THR A 178 3.10 -1.65 -16.19
CA THR A 178 2.56 -1.16 -17.47
C THR A 178 1.46 -0.13 -17.27
N GLN A 179 0.56 -0.40 -16.32
CA GLN A 179 -0.54 0.48 -15.96
C GLN A 179 -1.09 0.14 -14.57
N PHE A 180 -1.81 1.07 -13.99
CA PHE A 180 -2.58 0.87 -12.76
C PHE A 180 -3.83 1.74 -12.74
N SER A 181 -4.77 1.38 -11.86
CA SER A 181 -5.98 2.14 -11.56
C SER A 181 -6.11 2.35 -10.07
N THR A 182 -6.59 3.54 -9.69
CA THR A 182 -6.89 3.88 -8.30
C THR A 182 -8.39 4.10 -8.10
N SER A 183 -8.94 3.45 -7.09
CA SER A 183 -10.32 3.64 -6.64
C SER A 183 -10.33 4.26 -5.23
N ILE A 184 -11.26 5.19 -4.98
CA ILE A 184 -11.44 5.82 -3.66
C ILE A 184 -12.23 4.94 -2.68
N THR A 185 -12.13 3.64 -2.81
CA THR A 185 -13.00 2.61 -2.17
C THR A 185 -13.03 2.74 -0.65
N GLY A 186 -11.87 2.80 -0.01
CA GLY A 186 -11.80 2.92 1.45
C GLY A 186 -12.29 4.26 1.95
N GLU A 187 -11.96 5.35 1.29
CA GLU A 187 -12.44 6.68 1.65
C GLU A 187 -13.96 6.80 1.46
N LEU A 188 -14.48 6.33 0.32
CA LEU A 188 -15.91 6.32 0.07
C LEU A 188 -16.66 5.54 1.13
N PHE A 189 -16.20 4.31 1.44
CA PHE A 189 -16.81 3.51 2.49
C PHE A 189 -16.79 4.22 3.84
N ALA A 190 -15.68 4.80 4.25
CA ALA A 190 -15.56 5.51 5.52
C ALA A 190 -16.57 6.66 5.61
N ARG A 191 -16.69 7.49 4.57
CA ARG A 191 -17.66 8.60 4.52
C ARG A 191 -19.10 8.11 4.57
N LEU A 192 -19.43 7.07 3.81
CA LEU A 192 -20.76 6.47 3.83
C LEU A 192 -21.09 5.84 5.17
N ASN A 193 -20.11 5.18 5.79
CA ASN A 193 -20.25 4.46 7.05
C ASN A 193 -20.38 5.38 8.27
N ASP A 194 -19.88 6.60 8.23
CA ASP A 194 -19.91 7.53 9.37
C ASP A 194 -21.05 8.55 9.29
N GLU A 195 -21.32 9.13 8.12
CA GLU A 195 -22.15 10.34 8.01
C GLU A 195 -23.38 10.18 7.10
N SER A 196 -23.53 9.05 6.39
CA SER A 196 -24.61 8.92 5.41
C SER A 196 -25.96 8.55 6.04
N SER A 197 -27.05 8.94 5.33
CA SER A 197 -28.40 8.51 5.65
C SER A 197 -28.60 6.99 5.52
N LEU A 198 -27.68 6.29 4.85
CA LEU A 198 -27.75 4.83 4.66
C LEU A 198 -27.61 4.08 5.97
N VAL A 199 -26.79 4.59 6.89
CA VAL A 199 -26.42 3.94 8.17
C VAL A 199 -26.76 4.77 9.40
N LYS A 200 -27.41 5.92 9.24
CA LYS A 200 -27.73 6.83 10.35
C LYS A 200 -28.61 6.13 11.39
N GLY A 201 -28.14 6.13 12.62
CA GLY A 201 -28.86 5.52 13.76
C GLY A 201 -28.75 3.99 13.84
N LEU A 202 -27.96 3.35 12.96
CA LEU A 202 -27.72 1.93 13.01
C LEU A 202 -26.48 1.59 13.85
N PRO A 203 -26.45 0.43 14.51
CA PRO A 203 -25.32 0.00 15.33
C PRO A 203 -24.04 -0.17 14.49
N LYS A 204 -22.88 -0.09 15.16
CA LYS A 204 -21.58 -0.50 14.62
C LYS A 204 -21.22 -1.85 15.23
N SER A 205 -20.87 -2.83 14.42
CA SER A 205 -20.32 -4.12 14.85
C SER A 205 -18.83 -4.16 14.55
N ASP A 206 -18.05 -4.74 15.47
CA ASP A 206 -16.64 -5.01 15.26
C ASP A 206 -16.41 -6.34 14.55
N GLN A 207 -17.45 -7.16 14.43
CA GLN A 207 -17.42 -8.47 13.76
C GLN A 207 -18.05 -8.38 12.38
N LEU A 208 -17.36 -8.91 11.39
CA LEU A 208 -17.84 -8.99 10.01
C LEU A 208 -18.94 -10.06 9.90
N ASN A 209 -20.12 -9.67 9.42
CA ASN A 209 -21.11 -10.63 8.91
C ASN A 209 -20.79 -10.94 7.44
N GLU A 210 -20.10 -12.05 7.21
CA GLU A 210 -19.69 -12.48 5.86
C GLU A 210 -20.87 -12.67 4.92
N ALA A 211 -22.01 -13.20 5.41
CA ALA A 211 -23.17 -13.41 4.58
C ALA A 211 -23.80 -12.09 4.09
N ALA A 212 -23.88 -11.08 4.97
CA ALA A 212 -24.33 -9.74 4.60
C ALA A 212 -23.36 -9.07 3.63
N PHE A 213 -22.05 -9.18 3.85
CA PHE A 213 -21.03 -8.69 2.97
C PHE A 213 -21.13 -9.31 1.57
N GLN A 214 -21.23 -10.65 1.49
CA GLN A 214 -21.36 -11.37 0.22
C GLN A 214 -22.64 -10.98 -0.54
N LYS A 215 -23.77 -10.77 0.17
CA LYS A 215 -24.98 -10.21 -0.46
C LYS A 215 -24.71 -8.85 -1.10
N GLY A 216 -23.91 -8.00 -0.46
CA GLY A 216 -23.49 -6.71 -1.01
C GLY A 216 -22.63 -6.86 -2.25
N VAL A 217 -21.65 -7.77 -2.24
CA VAL A 217 -20.81 -8.09 -3.40
C VAL A 217 -21.66 -8.58 -4.57
N LEU A 218 -22.60 -9.49 -4.34
CA LEU A 218 -23.51 -9.98 -5.39
C LEU A 218 -24.46 -8.91 -5.90
N ALA A 219 -24.89 -7.97 -5.06
CA ALA A 219 -25.71 -6.84 -5.47
C ALA A 219 -24.97 -5.91 -6.44
N SER A 220 -23.67 -5.72 -6.27
CA SER A 220 -22.85 -4.90 -7.18
C SER A 220 -22.79 -5.46 -8.61
N GLN A 221 -23.07 -6.75 -8.80
CA GLN A 221 -23.08 -7.42 -10.11
C GLN A 221 -24.40 -7.22 -10.89
N GLN A 222 -25.40 -6.66 -10.25
CA GLN A 222 -26.70 -6.45 -10.87
C GLN A 222 -26.68 -5.18 -11.75
N ALA A 223 -27.67 -5.06 -12.64
CA ALA A 223 -27.88 -3.80 -13.36
C ALA A 223 -28.28 -2.68 -12.41
N GLY A 224 -27.86 -1.44 -12.67
CA GLY A 224 -28.30 -0.26 -11.91
C GLY A 224 -27.17 0.68 -11.50
N GLY A 225 -25.94 0.23 -11.48
CA GLY A 225 -24.76 1.03 -11.16
C GLY A 225 -24.61 1.37 -9.67
N ILE A 226 -23.43 1.86 -9.30
CA ILE A 226 -23.01 2.03 -7.91
C ILE A 226 -23.98 2.89 -7.08
N LEU A 227 -24.48 3.99 -7.60
CA LEU A 227 -25.36 4.92 -6.84
C LEU A 227 -26.67 4.24 -6.43
N HIS A 228 -27.24 3.42 -7.31
CA HIS A 228 -28.47 2.65 -7.01
C HIS A 228 -28.15 1.52 -6.01
N HIS A 229 -27.06 0.82 -6.20
CA HIS A 229 -26.66 -0.28 -5.32
C HIS A 229 -26.32 0.21 -3.90
N LEU A 230 -25.71 1.37 -3.73
CA LEU A 230 -25.50 1.99 -2.42
C LEU A 230 -26.84 2.23 -1.69
N PHE A 231 -27.87 2.76 -2.40
CA PHE A 231 -29.17 3.00 -1.80
C PHE A 231 -29.88 1.70 -1.43
N SER A 232 -29.56 0.57 -2.07
CA SER A 232 -30.14 -0.73 -1.73
C SER A 232 -29.85 -1.17 -0.30
N ALA A 233 -28.77 -0.71 0.32
CA ALA A 233 -28.50 -0.93 1.74
C ALA A 233 -29.63 -0.36 2.62
N ARG A 234 -30.10 0.83 2.29
CA ARG A 234 -31.20 1.50 3.00
C ARG A 234 -32.55 0.87 2.71
N SER A 235 -32.87 0.63 1.43
CA SER A 235 -34.17 0.08 1.05
C SER A 235 -34.38 -1.33 1.59
N ARG A 236 -33.37 -2.20 1.54
CA ARG A 236 -33.44 -3.56 2.11
C ARG A 236 -33.63 -3.53 3.63
N PHE A 237 -32.96 -2.63 4.34
CA PHE A 237 -33.18 -2.46 5.77
C PHE A 237 -34.65 -2.03 6.08
N VAL A 238 -35.13 -1.01 5.38
CA VAL A 238 -36.49 -0.49 5.60
C VAL A 238 -37.55 -1.52 5.24
N CYS A 239 -37.32 -2.37 4.24
CA CYS A 239 -38.21 -3.45 3.82
C CYS A 239 -38.05 -4.75 4.67
N GLY A 240 -37.13 -4.76 5.64
CA GLY A 240 -36.94 -5.93 6.52
C GLY A 240 -36.11 -7.07 5.90
N GLU A 241 -35.41 -6.83 4.79
CA GLU A 241 -34.55 -7.82 4.13
C GLU A 241 -33.13 -7.85 4.68
N LEU A 242 -32.70 -6.80 5.44
CA LEU A 242 -31.45 -6.71 6.15
C LEU A 242 -31.71 -6.33 7.61
N MET A 243 -31.00 -6.98 8.53
CA MET A 243 -31.00 -6.58 9.94
C MET A 243 -30.12 -5.31 10.12
N ALA A 244 -30.41 -4.55 11.18
CA ALA A 244 -29.70 -3.29 11.46
C ALA A 244 -28.18 -3.47 11.55
N ASP A 245 -27.72 -4.57 12.17
CA ASP A 245 -26.31 -4.90 12.35
C ASP A 245 -25.62 -5.29 11.03
N ASP A 246 -26.35 -5.74 10.03
CA ASP A 246 -25.85 -6.24 8.76
C ASP A 246 -25.64 -5.15 7.70
N VAL A 247 -26.28 -3.99 7.88
CA VAL A 247 -26.31 -2.94 6.83
C VAL A 247 -24.93 -2.44 6.46
N ARG A 248 -24.03 -2.30 7.44
CA ARG A 248 -22.66 -1.79 7.21
C ARG A 248 -21.81 -2.80 6.46
N ASP A 249 -21.95 -4.09 6.76
CA ASP A 249 -21.21 -5.13 6.04
C ASP A 249 -21.75 -5.32 4.64
N TYR A 250 -23.06 -5.26 4.45
CA TYR A 250 -23.67 -5.23 3.12
C TYR A 250 -23.15 -4.03 2.29
N LEU A 251 -23.12 -2.83 2.88
CA LEU A 251 -22.61 -1.62 2.24
C LEU A 251 -21.13 -1.76 1.86
N SER A 252 -20.31 -2.34 2.75
CA SER A 252 -18.90 -2.66 2.47
C SER A 252 -18.79 -3.62 1.29
N GLY A 253 -19.63 -4.65 1.25
CA GLY A 253 -19.69 -5.60 0.15
C GLY A 253 -20.07 -4.95 -1.19
N VAL A 254 -21.03 -4.01 -1.19
CA VAL A 254 -21.40 -3.25 -2.40
C VAL A 254 -20.21 -2.44 -2.92
N VAL A 255 -19.55 -1.69 -2.04
CA VAL A 255 -18.43 -0.79 -2.43
C VAL A 255 -17.24 -1.60 -2.95
N ILE A 256 -16.80 -2.62 -2.21
CA ILE A 256 -15.69 -3.49 -2.61
C ILE A 256 -16.06 -4.33 -3.84
N GLY A 257 -17.29 -4.80 -3.94
CA GLY A 257 -17.77 -5.56 -5.09
C GLY A 257 -17.71 -4.76 -6.39
N HIS A 258 -18.06 -3.47 -6.36
CA HIS A 258 -17.87 -2.58 -7.51
C HIS A 258 -16.39 -2.38 -7.84
N ASP A 259 -15.55 -2.09 -6.85
CA ASP A 259 -14.11 -1.89 -7.07
C ASP A 259 -13.47 -3.10 -7.78
N VAL A 260 -13.74 -4.31 -7.27
CA VAL A 260 -13.23 -5.56 -7.87
C VAL A 260 -13.77 -5.76 -9.29
N SER A 261 -15.07 -5.56 -9.51
CA SER A 261 -15.71 -5.85 -10.80
C SER A 261 -15.34 -4.88 -11.89
N ASP A 262 -15.26 -3.59 -11.56
CA ASP A 262 -14.91 -2.54 -12.52
C ASP A 262 -13.49 -2.75 -13.06
N VAL A 263 -12.56 -3.12 -12.18
CA VAL A 263 -11.18 -3.41 -12.59
C VAL A 263 -11.10 -4.70 -13.40
N LEU A 264 -11.72 -5.78 -12.94
CA LEU A 264 -11.68 -7.08 -13.64
C LEU A 264 -12.39 -7.03 -14.99
N SER A 265 -13.37 -6.15 -15.18
CA SER A 265 -14.01 -5.94 -16.50
C SER A 265 -13.05 -5.31 -17.53
N SER A 266 -12.01 -4.64 -17.07
CA SER A 266 -11.03 -3.89 -17.88
C SER A 266 -9.72 -4.63 -18.07
N LEU A 267 -9.51 -5.74 -17.36
CA LEU A 267 -8.30 -6.56 -17.40
C LEU A 267 -8.60 -7.96 -17.94
N GLU A 268 -7.57 -8.62 -18.48
CA GLU A 268 -7.66 -10.04 -18.77
C GLU A 268 -7.91 -10.81 -17.45
N ARG A 269 -8.75 -11.85 -17.53
CA ARG A 269 -9.03 -12.67 -16.35
C ARG A 269 -7.73 -13.27 -15.81
N PRO A 270 -7.43 -13.12 -14.51
CA PRO A 270 -6.19 -13.61 -13.94
C PRO A 270 -6.11 -15.14 -14.05
N THR A 271 -4.96 -15.64 -14.48
CA THR A 271 -4.64 -17.08 -14.57
C THR A 271 -3.95 -17.62 -13.33
N VAL A 272 -3.49 -16.71 -12.47
CA VAL A 272 -2.87 -16.97 -11.16
C VAL A 272 -3.64 -16.20 -10.10
N PRO A 273 -3.51 -16.54 -8.80
CA PRO A 273 -4.19 -15.80 -7.73
C PRO A 273 -3.88 -14.29 -7.78
N VAL A 274 -4.88 -13.46 -7.46
CA VAL A 274 -4.68 -12.02 -7.22
C VAL A 274 -3.83 -11.86 -5.96
N LEU A 275 -2.73 -11.12 -6.05
CA LEU A 275 -1.90 -10.85 -4.87
C LEU A 275 -2.38 -9.59 -4.16
N ILE A 276 -2.95 -9.76 -2.97
CA ILE A 276 -3.45 -8.68 -2.12
C ILE A 276 -2.34 -8.23 -1.18
N ILE A 277 -1.99 -6.94 -1.22
CA ILE A 277 -0.97 -6.33 -0.37
C ILE A 277 -1.63 -5.31 0.53
N GLY A 278 -1.78 -5.58 1.82
CA GLY A 278 -2.53 -4.68 2.70
C GLY A 278 -2.46 -5.05 4.18
N SER A 279 -3.41 -4.51 4.96
CA SER A 279 -3.67 -4.99 6.31
C SER A 279 -4.48 -6.28 6.27
N GLU A 280 -4.29 -7.16 7.25
CA GLU A 280 -4.97 -8.44 7.32
C GLU A 280 -6.50 -8.31 7.21
N ALA A 281 -7.10 -7.41 8.02
CA ALA A 281 -8.55 -7.23 8.08
C ALA A 281 -9.15 -6.74 6.74
N LEU A 282 -8.50 -5.80 6.07
CA LEU A 282 -9.01 -5.28 4.79
C LEU A 282 -8.76 -6.28 3.66
N SER A 283 -7.61 -6.95 3.67
CA SER A 283 -7.28 -7.99 2.69
C SER A 283 -8.24 -9.18 2.77
N ALA A 284 -8.66 -9.57 3.97
CA ALA A 284 -9.67 -10.62 4.13
C ALA A 284 -11.02 -10.25 3.47
N ARG A 285 -11.45 -8.97 3.54
CA ARG A 285 -12.66 -8.51 2.85
C ARG A 285 -12.52 -8.58 1.32
N TYR A 286 -11.36 -8.18 0.79
CA TYR A 286 -11.08 -8.30 -0.65
C TYR A 286 -10.97 -9.76 -1.11
N ALA A 287 -10.34 -10.63 -0.31
CA ALA A 287 -10.29 -12.05 -0.59
C ALA A 287 -11.70 -12.68 -0.64
N LEU A 288 -12.58 -12.30 0.31
CA LEU A 288 -13.97 -12.74 0.34
C LEU A 288 -14.76 -12.24 -0.88
N ALA A 289 -14.53 -10.99 -1.31
CA ALA A 289 -15.15 -10.44 -2.51
C ALA A 289 -14.69 -11.16 -3.77
N LEU A 290 -13.38 -11.38 -3.93
CA LEU A 290 -12.80 -12.14 -5.04
C LEU A 290 -13.33 -13.56 -5.09
N SER A 291 -13.38 -14.26 -3.95
CA SER A 291 -13.95 -15.60 -3.84
C SER A 291 -15.42 -15.64 -4.24
N SER A 292 -16.21 -14.63 -3.87
CA SER A 292 -17.63 -14.50 -4.28
C SER A 292 -17.81 -14.34 -5.78
N LEU A 293 -16.75 -13.93 -6.49
CA LEU A 293 -16.67 -13.77 -7.94
C LEU A 293 -15.89 -14.91 -8.64
N ASN A 294 -15.66 -16.01 -7.94
CA ASN A 294 -14.92 -17.20 -8.41
C ASN A 294 -13.47 -16.90 -8.83
N LEU A 295 -12.80 -16.06 -8.03
CA LEU A 295 -11.38 -15.76 -8.16
C LEU A 295 -10.63 -16.18 -6.91
N THR A 296 -9.38 -16.60 -7.09
CA THR A 296 -8.48 -16.92 -5.99
C THR A 296 -7.59 -15.74 -5.66
N SER A 297 -7.16 -15.64 -4.42
CA SER A 297 -6.23 -14.58 -3.98
C SER A 297 -5.20 -15.14 -3.00
N GLU A 298 -4.07 -14.46 -2.91
CA GLU A 298 -3.03 -14.64 -1.92
C GLU A 298 -2.79 -13.32 -1.18
N PHE A 299 -2.21 -13.38 -0.01
CA PHE A 299 -2.00 -12.23 0.86
C PHE A 299 -0.52 -12.03 1.17
N LEU A 300 -0.07 -10.78 1.06
CA LEU A 300 1.22 -10.30 1.55
C LEU A 300 0.98 -9.08 2.45
N ALA A 301 1.52 -9.08 3.65
CA ALA A 301 1.37 -7.96 4.57
C ALA A 301 2.07 -6.70 4.01
N ALA A 302 1.38 -5.55 4.05
CA ALA A 302 1.90 -4.29 3.52
C ALA A 302 3.25 -3.89 4.13
N ASN A 303 3.43 -4.12 5.44
CA ASN A 303 4.70 -3.85 6.12
C ASN A 303 5.84 -4.72 5.59
N GLU A 304 5.59 -6.02 5.40
CA GLU A 304 6.56 -6.94 4.82
C GLU A 304 6.93 -6.50 3.40
N ALA A 305 5.93 -6.18 2.58
CA ALA A 305 6.15 -5.68 1.23
C ALA A 305 6.99 -4.39 1.21
N SER A 306 6.69 -3.41 2.07
CA SER A 306 7.47 -2.16 2.17
C SER A 306 8.93 -2.42 2.55
N ILE A 307 9.16 -3.28 3.54
CA ILE A 307 10.52 -3.62 4.01
C ILE A 307 11.32 -4.35 2.93
N ARG A 308 10.72 -5.34 2.26
CA ARG A 308 11.34 -6.06 1.15
C ARG A 308 11.68 -5.11 -0.01
N GLY A 309 10.80 -4.18 -0.35
CA GLY A 309 11.03 -3.19 -1.40
C GLY A 309 12.20 -2.26 -1.07
N LEU A 310 12.25 -1.70 0.14
CA LEU A 310 13.35 -0.86 0.58
C LEU A 310 14.68 -1.62 0.66
N LYS A 311 14.67 -2.89 1.09
CA LYS A 311 15.82 -3.80 1.05
C LYS A 311 16.33 -3.98 -0.38
N ARG A 312 15.44 -4.26 -1.34
CA ARG A 312 15.81 -4.45 -2.74
C ARG A 312 16.42 -3.18 -3.34
N LEU A 313 15.86 -2.01 -3.05
CA LEU A 313 16.42 -0.70 -3.43
C LEU A 313 17.82 -0.49 -2.86
N ALA A 314 18.00 -0.69 -1.55
CA ALA A 314 19.29 -0.53 -0.87
C ALA A 314 20.38 -1.45 -1.46
N SER A 315 20.02 -2.71 -1.72
CA SER A 315 20.96 -3.70 -2.30
C SER A 315 21.48 -3.30 -3.68
N ARG A 316 20.63 -2.64 -4.48
CA ARG A 316 21.01 -2.15 -5.81
C ARG A 316 21.91 -0.93 -5.74
N GLN A 317 21.70 -0.03 -4.76
CA GLN A 317 22.56 1.12 -4.53
C GLN A 317 23.99 0.70 -4.16
N VAL A 318 24.15 -0.32 -3.33
CA VAL A 318 25.45 -0.87 -2.97
C VAL A 318 26.17 -1.44 -4.21
N LYS A 319 25.46 -2.20 -5.06
CA LYS A 319 26.03 -2.76 -6.30
C LYS A 319 26.46 -1.67 -7.28
N SER A 320 25.66 -0.62 -7.45
CA SER A 320 25.97 0.53 -8.33
C SER A 320 27.20 1.32 -7.84
N ALA A 321 27.39 1.44 -6.53
CA ALA A 321 28.55 2.09 -5.94
C ALA A 321 29.84 1.28 -6.11
N VAL A 322 29.76 -0.06 -6.14
CA VAL A 322 30.92 -0.97 -6.30
C VAL A 322 31.30 -1.15 -7.78
N TYR A 323 30.32 -1.07 -8.68
CA TYR A 323 30.53 -1.16 -10.14
C TYR A 323 29.94 0.10 -10.81
N PRO A 324 30.64 1.26 -10.79
CA PRO A 324 30.20 2.39 -11.59
C PRO A 324 30.20 1.97 -13.06
N ALA A 325 29.09 2.25 -13.77
CA ALA A 325 28.93 1.90 -15.17
C ALA A 325 30.17 2.37 -15.95
N ILE A 326 30.93 1.44 -16.51
CA ILE A 326 32.06 1.75 -17.40
C ILE A 326 31.43 2.38 -18.65
N GLY A 327 31.71 3.66 -18.84
CA GLY A 327 31.05 4.60 -19.72
C GLY A 327 30.71 4.11 -21.12
N ALA A 328 29.56 4.58 -21.58
CA ALA A 328 29.25 4.69 -23.00
C ALA A 328 29.71 6.05 -23.56
#